data_b5dc947db40ae7192b445034656285a6
#
_entry.id   b5dc947db40ae7192b445034656285a6
#
_cell.length_a   1.000
_cell.length_b   1.000
_cell.length_c   1.000
_cell.angle_alpha   90.00
_cell.angle_beta   90.00
_cell.angle_gamma   90.00
#
_symmetry.space_group_name_H-M   'P 1'
#
loop_
_entity.id
_entity.type
_entity.pdbx_description
1 polymer ?
#
loop_
_entity_poly.entity_id
_entity_poly.type
_entity_poly.pdbx_seq_one_letter_code
_entity_poly.pdbx_strand_id
1 'polypeptide(L)'
;MAKKFYVVWQGRETGIFTTWDQTKKLVDKFPGARYKSFPSQAEAEAAFGKGSASTLAKKASSKPTSAFKKTKSPTKACISENTTKYDVEIYTDGGCEPNPGKAGSGIAVYRNGELAELWYGLYNAFGTNNTAELNALHQALLIAQDNLEKGKSVHILSDSQYSINCITNWAYGWKQKGWKRKTAGDIKNLEIIQLSHAIYEEIKEKLTISHVAAHVGIEGNELADRMSIYAIDQKDTQFCRYPEPIELASILSLRAG
;
A
#
# COMPACT_ATOMS: atom_id res chain seq x y z
N MET A 1 32.60 -11.71 -6.79
CA MET A 1 31.30 -11.30 -6.20
C MET A 1 31.55 -10.16 -5.24
N ALA A 2 30.80 -9.08 -5.32
CA ALA A 2 30.97 -7.95 -4.41
C ALA A 2 30.55 -8.37 -2.99
N LYS A 3 31.40 -8.08 -2.01
CA LYS A 3 31.17 -8.36 -0.59
C LYS A 3 30.02 -7.48 -0.11
N LYS A 4 28.95 -8.07 0.46
CA LYS A 4 27.81 -7.33 1.03
C LYS A 4 27.85 -7.42 2.55
N PHE A 5 27.39 -6.36 3.21
CA PHE A 5 27.28 -6.28 4.67
C PHE A 5 25.80 -6.16 5.03
N TYR A 6 25.35 -6.90 6.03
CA TYR A 6 23.97 -6.98 6.45
C TYR A 6 23.83 -6.41 7.85
N VAL A 7 23.01 -5.40 8.02
CA VAL A 7 22.70 -4.80 9.32
C VAL A 7 21.38 -5.37 9.81
N VAL A 8 21.37 -5.89 11.03
CA VAL A 8 20.15 -6.33 11.73
C VAL A 8 19.92 -5.40 12.91
N TRP A 9 18.86 -4.60 12.85
CA TRP A 9 18.43 -3.73 13.95
C TRP A 9 17.44 -4.43 14.87
N GLN A 10 16.70 -5.42 14.34
CA GLN A 10 15.72 -6.20 15.09
C GLN A 10 15.70 -7.63 14.54
N GLY A 11 16.00 -8.59 15.41
CA GLY A 11 16.12 -10.01 15.12
C GLY A 11 16.48 -10.75 16.40
N ARG A 12 16.84 -12.05 16.27
CA ARG A 12 17.34 -12.83 17.41
C ARG A 12 18.65 -12.26 17.97
N GLU A 13 19.43 -11.65 17.10
CA GLU A 13 20.66 -10.92 17.46
C GLU A 13 20.77 -9.68 16.56
N THR A 14 21.19 -8.54 17.15
CA THR A 14 21.40 -7.28 16.43
C THR A 14 22.88 -7.08 16.14
N GLY A 15 23.21 -6.58 14.95
CA GLY A 15 24.62 -6.38 14.59
C GLY A 15 24.82 -6.23 13.08
N ILE A 16 26.10 -6.29 12.68
CA ILE A 16 26.53 -6.23 11.28
C ILE A 16 27.14 -7.58 10.91
N PHE A 17 26.60 -8.22 9.87
CA PHE A 17 26.98 -9.55 9.42
C PHE A 17 27.50 -9.49 7.99
N THR A 18 28.43 -10.37 7.64
CA THR A 18 29.11 -10.39 6.34
C THR A 18 28.53 -11.41 5.36
N THR A 19 27.64 -12.30 5.84
CA THR A 19 27.02 -13.34 5.02
C THR A 19 25.52 -13.35 5.17
N TRP A 20 24.82 -13.66 4.08
CA TRP A 20 23.37 -13.81 4.11
C TRP A 20 22.91 -14.99 4.97
N ASP A 21 23.65 -16.09 4.97
CA ASP A 21 23.27 -17.29 5.72
C ASP A 21 23.26 -17.06 7.24
N GLN A 22 24.20 -16.26 7.75
CA GLN A 22 24.20 -15.84 9.15
C GLN A 22 22.99 -14.92 9.43
N THR A 23 22.80 -13.92 8.58
CA THR A 23 21.72 -12.95 8.73
C THR A 23 20.35 -13.62 8.67
N LYS A 24 20.16 -14.55 7.74
CA LYS A 24 18.90 -15.28 7.59
C LYS A 24 18.49 -16.03 8.86
N LYS A 25 19.44 -16.71 9.52
CA LYS A 25 19.16 -17.41 10.78
C LYS A 25 18.66 -16.50 11.90
N LEU A 26 19.05 -15.23 11.87
CA LEU A 26 18.71 -14.23 12.88
C LEU A 26 17.38 -13.55 12.62
N VAL A 27 16.96 -13.46 11.35
CA VAL A 27 15.75 -12.72 10.97
C VAL A 27 14.61 -13.63 10.50
N ASP A 28 14.91 -14.87 10.09
CA ASP A 28 13.93 -15.81 9.59
C ASP A 28 12.89 -16.16 10.68
N LYS A 29 11.59 -15.98 10.36
CA LYS A 29 10.47 -16.18 11.27
C LYS A 29 10.54 -15.38 12.59
N PHE A 30 11.30 -14.29 12.62
CA PHE A 30 11.35 -13.40 13.78
C PHE A 30 10.32 -12.27 13.60
N PRO A 31 9.28 -12.15 14.46
CA PRO A 31 8.25 -11.12 14.33
C PRO A 31 8.85 -9.72 14.40
N GLY A 32 8.56 -8.89 13.39
CA GLY A 32 9.09 -7.52 13.33
C GLY A 32 10.57 -7.40 13.00
N ALA A 33 11.18 -8.41 12.36
CA ALA A 33 12.58 -8.36 11.96
C ALA A 33 12.88 -7.12 11.09
N ARG A 34 13.94 -6.38 11.45
CA ARG A 34 14.41 -5.21 10.70
C ARG A 34 15.89 -5.40 10.32
N TYR A 35 16.13 -5.50 9.02
CA TYR A 35 17.47 -5.67 8.48
C TYR A 35 17.61 -5.05 7.10
N LYS A 36 18.85 -4.74 6.68
CA LYS A 36 19.16 -4.20 5.35
C LYS A 36 20.59 -4.57 4.94
N SER A 37 20.83 -4.76 3.63
CA SER A 37 22.16 -4.99 3.08
C SER A 37 22.81 -3.69 2.59
N PHE A 38 24.14 -3.58 2.75
CA PHE A 38 24.95 -2.44 2.32
C PHE A 38 26.13 -2.92 1.47
N PRO A 39 26.57 -2.12 0.50
CA PRO A 39 27.72 -2.49 -0.35
C PRO A 39 29.08 -2.32 0.33
N SER A 40 29.15 -1.54 1.43
CA SER A 40 30.38 -1.31 2.18
C SER A 40 30.16 -1.43 3.69
N GLN A 41 31.25 -1.74 4.41
CA GLN A 41 31.23 -1.85 5.87
C GLN A 41 30.97 -0.49 6.52
N ALA A 42 31.55 0.59 5.98
CA ALA A 42 31.39 1.93 6.51
C ALA A 42 29.91 2.42 6.46
N GLU A 43 29.21 2.09 5.36
CA GLU A 43 27.77 2.39 5.26
C GLU A 43 26.93 1.55 6.23
N ALA A 44 27.30 0.29 6.43
CA ALA A 44 26.64 -0.59 7.38
C ALA A 44 26.81 -0.10 8.82
N GLU A 45 28.02 0.32 9.21
CA GLU A 45 28.31 0.91 10.53
C GLU A 45 27.59 2.23 10.76
N ALA A 46 27.58 3.12 9.77
CA ALA A 46 26.85 4.40 9.83
C ALA A 46 25.33 4.18 9.96
N ALA A 47 24.79 3.16 9.29
CA ALA A 47 23.38 2.83 9.35
C ALA A 47 23.02 2.14 10.69
N PHE A 48 23.88 1.28 11.21
CA PHE A 48 23.67 0.63 12.49
C PHE A 48 23.67 1.65 13.65
N GLY A 49 24.63 2.58 13.65
CA GLY A 49 24.69 3.66 14.64
C GLY A 49 23.46 4.58 14.64
N LYS A 50 22.94 4.94 13.47
CA LYS A 50 21.71 5.73 13.35
C LYS A 50 20.45 4.96 13.79
N GLY A 51 20.38 3.67 13.56
CA GLY A 51 19.27 2.82 13.99
C GLY A 51 19.24 2.56 15.50
N SER A 52 20.42 2.52 16.15
CA SER A 52 20.53 2.35 17.61
C SER A 52 20.08 3.60 18.39
N ALA A 53 20.27 4.79 17.83
CA ALA A 53 19.84 6.06 18.47
C ALA A 53 18.31 6.20 18.56
N SER A 54 17.55 5.56 17.63
CA SER A 54 16.09 5.59 17.64
C SER A 54 15.45 4.70 18.72
N THR A 55 16.20 3.70 19.24
CA THR A 55 15.69 2.79 20.29
C THR A 55 16.00 3.25 21.70
N LEU A 56 16.96 4.17 21.89
CA LEU A 56 17.34 4.69 23.22
C LEU A 56 16.46 5.85 23.68
N ALA A 57 15.70 6.50 22.78
CA ALA A 57 14.82 7.63 23.12
C ALA A 57 13.46 7.21 23.72
N LYS A 58 13.16 5.91 23.87
CA LYS A 58 11.90 5.41 24.45
C LYS A 58 12.02 4.81 25.86
N LYS A 59 13.12 5.01 26.58
CA LYS A 59 13.32 4.45 27.91
C LYS A 59 14.04 5.40 28.87
N ALA A 60 13.49 6.60 29.08
CA ALA A 60 13.72 7.39 30.30
C ALA A 60 12.76 8.58 30.34
N SER A 61 11.70 8.49 31.10
CA SER A 61 11.37 9.35 32.23
C SER A 61 10.06 8.88 32.87
N SER A 62 10.25 8.36 34.04
CA SER A 62 9.22 8.15 35.06
C SER A 62 9.07 9.43 35.86
N LYS A 63 7.82 9.90 36.05
CA LYS A 63 7.16 10.58 37.18
C LYS A 63 8.02 11.40 38.19
N PRO A 64 7.44 12.42 38.90
CA PRO A 64 6.19 12.30 39.65
C PRO A 64 5.26 13.55 39.72
N THR A 65 4.01 13.27 40.05
CA THR A 65 3.01 13.92 40.93
C THR A 65 2.96 15.45 41.11
N SER A 66 1.81 16.08 40.89
CA SER A 66 0.80 16.43 41.90
C SER A 66 -0.35 17.30 41.33
N ALA A 67 -1.53 16.87 41.58
CA ALA A 67 -2.66 17.46 42.29
C ALA A 67 -3.43 18.68 41.71
N PHE A 68 -4.73 18.39 41.49
CA PHE A 68 -5.94 19.21 41.73
C PHE A 68 -6.23 20.47 40.89
N LYS A 69 -7.26 20.49 40.07
CA LYS A 69 -8.62 20.92 40.44
C LYS A 69 -9.64 20.72 39.30
N LYS A 70 -10.81 20.22 39.70
CA LYS A 70 -12.06 20.14 38.92
C LYS A 70 -12.55 21.54 38.53
N THR A 71 -13.13 21.63 37.28
CA THR A 71 -14.46 22.22 37.06
C THR A 71 -15.00 21.84 35.69
N LYS A 72 -16.13 21.19 35.71
CA LYS A 72 -17.35 21.16 34.90
C LYS A 72 -17.30 21.57 33.42
N SER A 73 -17.83 20.61 32.62
CA SER A 73 -18.42 20.69 31.30
C SER A 73 -19.38 21.89 31.07
N PRO A 74 -19.84 22.19 29.85
CA PRO A 74 -20.19 21.24 28.82
C PRO A 74 -19.84 21.65 27.36
N THR A 75 -19.70 20.67 26.51
CA THR A 75 -20.27 20.56 25.17
C THR A 75 -20.09 21.71 24.17
N LYS A 76 -19.18 21.51 23.23
CA LYS A 76 -19.48 21.77 21.82
C LYS A 76 -18.63 20.77 21.01
N ALA A 77 -19.33 19.84 20.37
CA ALA A 77 -18.76 19.02 19.33
C ALA A 77 -18.18 19.98 18.27
N CYS A 78 -16.87 20.13 18.25
CA CYS A 78 -16.19 20.65 17.08
C CYS A 78 -16.30 19.55 16.04
N ILE A 79 -17.27 19.69 15.16
CA ILE A 79 -17.21 19.08 13.84
C ILE A 79 -15.90 19.66 13.26
N SER A 80 -14.83 18.87 13.27
CA SER A 80 -13.69 19.14 12.42
C SER A 80 -14.22 19.05 11.01
N GLU A 81 -14.34 20.18 10.33
CA GLU A 81 -14.45 20.21 8.89
C GLU A 81 -13.20 19.49 8.37
N ASN A 82 -13.37 18.21 8.02
CA ASN A 82 -12.41 17.48 7.20
C ASN A 82 -12.49 18.13 5.81
N THR A 83 -11.80 19.24 5.64
CA THR A 83 -11.52 19.77 4.31
C THR A 83 -10.54 18.84 3.64
N THR A 84 -11.06 17.77 3.02
CA THR A 84 -10.26 16.91 2.15
C THR A 84 -9.71 17.78 1.02
N LYS A 85 -8.43 17.62 0.74
CA LYS A 85 -7.74 18.36 -0.33
C LYS A 85 -8.28 18.01 -1.73
N TYR A 86 -8.97 16.88 -1.85
CA TYR A 86 -9.48 16.34 -3.11
C TYR A 86 -10.98 16.06 -3.00
N ASP A 87 -11.71 16.25 -4.12
CA ASP A 87 -13.13 15.91 -4.21
C ASP A 87 -13.37 14.40 -4.18
N VAL A 88 -12.41 13.64 -4.72
CA VAL A 88 -12.47 12.17 -4.79
C VAL A 88 -11.14 11.57 -4.37
N GLU A 89 -11.18 10.65 -3.41
CA GLU A 89 -10.04 9.82 -3.00
C GLU A 89 -10.38 8.36 -3.27
N ILE A 90 -9.45 7.63 -3.91
CA ILE A 90 -9.65 6.25 -4.36
C ILE A 90 -8.54 5.40 -3.76
N TYR A 91 -8.88 4.53 -2.83
CA TYR A 91 -7.97 3.56 -2.24
C TYR A 91 -8.04 2.25 -3.01
N THR A 92 -6.88 1.62 -3.27
CA THR A 92 -6.79 0.38 -4.05
C THR A 92 -5.97 -0.67 -3.34
N ASP A 93 -6.42 -1.92 -3.42
CA ASP A 93 -5.67 -3.08 -2.94
C ASP A 93 -5.92 -4.31 -3.81
N GLY A 94 -4.97 -5.26 -3.79
CA GLY A 94 -5.06 -6.54 -4.48
C GLY A 94 -4.64 -7.70 -3.59
N GLY A 95 -5.56 -8.62 -3.30
CA GLY A 95 -5.32 -9.83 -2.50
C GLY A 95 -4.94 -11.03 -3.34
N CYS A 96 -4.14 -11.95 -2.78
CA CYS A 96 -3.83 -13.24 -3.40
C CYS A 96 -3.50 -14.31 -2.35
N GLU A 97 -4.31 -15.36 -2.28
CA GLU A 97 -4.16 -16.45 -1.29
C GLU A 97 -4.35 -17.84 -1.89
N PRO A 98 -3.30 -18.73 -1.79
CA PRO A 98 -1.90 -18.41 -1.55
C PRO A 98 -1.30 -17.58 -2.70
N ASN A 99 -0.14 -16.99 -2.54
CA ASN A 99 0.51 -16.22 -3.61
C ASN A 99 1.69 -17.01 -4.22
N PRO A 100 1.63 -17.49 -5.49
CA PRO A 100 0.51 -17.37 -6.44
C PRO A 100 -0.68 -18.25 -6.10
N GLY A 101 -1.89 -17.81 -6.51
CA GLY A 101 -3.13 -18.53 -6.28
C GLY A 101 -4.39 -17.74 -6.58
N LYS A 102 -5.40 -17.87 -5.72
CA LYS A 102 -6.66 -17.13 -5.88
C LYS A 102 -6.40 -15.66 -5.62
N ALA A 103 -6.74 -14.81 -6.57
CA ALA A 103 -6.50 -13.38 -6.51
C ALA A 103 -7.78 -12.58 -6.78
N GLY A 104 -7.90 -11.41 -6.18
CA GLY A 104 -9.02 -10.49 -6.34
C GLY A 104 -8.59 -9.05 -6.12
N SER A 105 -9.39 -8.09 -6.59
CA SER A 105 -9.09 -6.66 -6.52
C SER A 105 -10.20 -5.92 -5.79
N GLY A 106 -9.83 -4.92 -4.98
CA GLY A 106 -10.74 -4.11 -4.19
C GLY A 106 -10.44 -2.63 -4.27
N ILE A 107 -11.49 -1.81 -4.17
CA ILE A 107 -11.41 -0.35 -4.18
C ILE A 107 -12.40 0.24 -3.18
N ALA A 108 -11.96 1.30 -2.47
CA ALA A 108 -12.84 2.18 -1.71
C ALA A 108 -12.77 3.60 -2.27
N VAL A 109 -13.93 4.19 -2.56
CA VAL A 109 -14.06 5.54 -3.12
C VAL A 109 -14.69 6.45 -2.09
N TYR A 110 -14.00 7.52 -1.75
CA TYR A 110 -14.47 8.60 -0.90
C TYR A 110 -14.81 9.82 -1.76
N ARG A 111 -15.89 10.51 -1.41
CA ARG A 111 -16.29 11.77 -2.02
C ARG A 111 -16.43 12.83 -0.94
N ASN A 112 -15.68 13.91 -1.07
CA ASN A 112 -15.61 14.99 -0.06
C ASN A 112 -15.33 14.47 1.36
N GLY A 113 -14.52 13.41 1.47
CA GLY A 113 -14.12 12.79 2.75
C GLY A 113 -15.12 11.77 3.31
N GLU A 114 -16.20 11.48 2.64
CA GLU A 114 -17.18 10.46 3.05
C GLU A 114 -17.09 9.24 2.14
N LEU A 115 -17.16 8.03 2.74
CA LEU A 115 -17.21 6.78 1.98
C LEU A 115 -18.46 6.74 1.11
N ALA A 116 -18.26 6.67 -0.20
CA ALA A 116 -19.33 6.71 -1.18
C ALA A 116 -19.57 5.38 -1.87
N GLU A 117 -18.50 4.64 -2.19
CA GLU A 117 -18.60 3.41 -2.96
C GLU A 117 -17.51 2.43 -2.54
N LEU A 118 -17.86 1.15 -2.57
CA LEU A 118 -16.92 0.03 -2.50
C LEU A 118 -17.05 -0.79 -3.78
N TRP A 119 -15.91 -1.24 -4.31
CA TRP A 119 -15.84 -2.05 -5.52
C TRP A 119 -14.96 -3.26 -5.30
N TYR A 120 -15.32 -4.39 -5.90
CA TYR A 120 -14.60 -5.65 -5.77
C TYR A 120 -14.73 -6.49 -7.06
N GLY A 121 -13.86 -7.47 -7.24
CA GLY A 121 -13.98 -8.42 -8.34
C GLY A 121 -12.66 -8.77 -8.99
N LEU A 122 -12.70 -9.07 -10.29
CA LEU A 122 -11.57 -9.50 -11.10
C LEU A 122 -10.89 -10.75 -10.52
N TYR A 123 -11.71 -11.68 -9.98
CA TYR A 123 -11.23 -12.94 -9.45
C TYR A 123 -10.43 -13.71 -10.51
N ASN A 124 -9.27 -14.20 -10.11
CA ASN A 124 -8.45 -15.10 -10.89
C ASN A 124 -8.01 -16.28 -10.01
N ALA A 125 -8.32 -17.50 -10.44
CA ALA A 125 -7.98 -18.73 -9.70
C ALA A 125 -6.45 -18.98 -9.61
N PHE A 126 -5.67 -18.41 -10.54
CA PHE A 126 -4.21 -18.60 -10.68
C PHE A 126 -3.48 -17.25 -10.85
N GLY A 127 -3.84 -16.25 -10.08
CA GLY A 127 -3.23 -14.92 -10.10
C GLY A 127 -1.99 -14.80 -9.20
N THR A 128 -1.52 -13.57 -9.10
CA THR A 128 -0.50 -13.15 -8.14
C THR A 128 -0.94 -11.86 -7.46
N ASN A 129 -0.38 -11.56 -6.29
CA ASN A 129 -0.64 -10.29 -5.61
C ASN A 129 -0.39 -9.10 -6.56
N ASN A 130 0.76 -9.09 -7.23
CA ASN A 130 1.09 -8.01 -8.18
C ASN A 130 0.08 -7.87 -9.33
N THR A 131 -0.52 -8.97 -9.79
CA THR A 131 -1.55 -8.90 -10.84
C THR A 131 -2.84 -8.29 -10.30
N ALA A 132 -3.26 -8.69 -9.10
CA ALA A 132 -4.44 -8.15 -8.44
C ALA A 132 -4.31 -6.65 -8.14
N GLU A 133 -3.16 -6.24 -7.63
CA GLU A 133 -2.80 -4.86 -7.37
C GLU A 133 -2.84 -3.98 -8.65
N LEU A 134 -2.24 -4.48 -9.75
CA LEU A 134 -2.28 -3.78 -11.04
C LEU A 134 -3.70 -3.67 -11.58
N ASN A 135 -4.52 -4.71 -11.42
CA ASN A 135 -5.93 -4.68 -11.81
C ASN A 135 -6.71 -3.65 -10.99
N ALA A 136 -6.52 -3.60 -9.66
CA ALA A 136 -7.15 -2.60 -8.80
C ALA A 136 -6.75 -1.17 -9.21
N LEU A 137 -5.45 -0.93 -9.43
CA LEU A 137 -4.96 0.38 -9.86
C LEU A 137 -5.48 0.77 -11.26
N HIS A 138 -5.63 -0.20 -12.19
CA HIS A 138 -6.23 0.05 -13.50
C HIS A 138 -7.69 0.52 -13.37
N GLN A 139 -8.50 -0.15 -12.55
CA GLN A 139 -9.89 0.24 -12.33
C GLN A 139 -9.97 1.61 -11.64
N ALA A 140 -9.07 1.91 -10.71
CA ALA A 140 -8.99 3.23 -10.10
C ALA A 140 -8.65 4.33 -11.10
N LEU A 141 -7.79 4.06 -12.09
CA LEU A 141 -7.48 5.00 -13.16
C LEU A 141 -8.70 5.28 -14.04
N LEU A 142 -9.52 4.27 -14.35
CA LEU A 142 -10.78 4.46 -15.09
C LEU A 142 -11.78 5.32 -14.29
N ILE A 143 -11.96 5.05 -12.99
CA ILE A 143 -12.80 5.85 -12.11
C ILE A 143 -12.26 7.29 -12.01
N ALA A 144 -10.94 7.45 -11.92
CA ALA A 144 -10.30 8.75 -11.87
C ALA A 144 -10.53 9.55 -13.15
N GLN A 145 -10.37 8.94 -14.32
CA GLN A 145 -10.60 9.58 -15.62
C GLN A 145 -12.02 10.14 -15.71
N ASP A 146 -13.04 9.32 -15.40
CA ASP A 146 -14.44 9.75 -15.40
C ASP A 146 -14.71 10.95 -14.46
N ASN A 147 -14.09 10.96 -13.27
CA ASN A 147 -14.25 12.05 -12.31
C ASN A 147 -13.48 13.32 -12.74
N LEU A 148 -12.28 13.19 -13.30
CA LEU A 148 -11.53 14.32 -13.84
C LEU A 148 -12.22 14.98 -15.03
N GLU A 149 -12.88 14.21 -15.90
CA GLU A 149 -13.70 14.72 -17.00
C GLU A 149 -14.90 15.55 -16.47
N LYS A 150 -15.42 15.20 -15.31
CA LYS A 150 -16.47 15.97 -14.59
C LYS A 150 -15.92 17.16 -13.80
N GLY A 151 -14.62 17.48 -13.97
CA GLY A 151 -13.97 18.62 -13.32
C GLY A 151 -13.66 18.43 -11.83
N LYS A 152 -13.66 17.19 -11.33
CA LYS A 152 -13.32 16.88 -9.94
C LYS A 152 -11.82 16.74 -9.77
N SER A 153 -11.30 17.13 -8.61
CA SER A 153 -9.94 16.80 -8.19
C SER A 153 -9.88 15.37 -7.66
N VAL A 154 -8.89 14.58 -8.10
CA VAL A 154 -8.82 13.14 -7.79
C VAL A 154 -7.45 12.76 -7.22
N HIS A 155 -7.46 11.94 -6.18
CA HIS A 155 -6.29 11.34 -5.57
C HIS A 155 -6.44 9.82 -5.48
N ILE A 156 -5.52 9.07 -6.07
CA ILE A 156 -5.42 7.62 -5.92
C ILE A 156 -4.39 7.30 -4.84
N LEU A 157 -4.75 6.39 -3.93
CA LEU A 157 -3.91 5.91 -2.84
C LEU A 157 -3.79 4.39 -2.95
N SER A 158 -2.57 3.88 -3.03
CA SER A 158 -2.28 2.45 -3.14
C SER A 158 -1.10 2.08 -2.24
N ASP A 159 -1.13 0.93 -1.62
CA ASP A 159 0.00 0.40 -0.86
C ASP A 159 0.97 -0.43 -1.72
N SER A 160 0.64 -0.65 -2.99
CA SER A 160 1.52 -1.29 -3.96
C SER A 160 2.48 -0.32 -4.63
N GLN A 161 3.64 -0.09 -4.03
CA GLN A 161 4.71 0.68 -4.67
C GLN A 161 5.14 0.06 -6.02
N TYR A 162 5.02 -1.28 -6.16
CA TYR A 162 5.30 -1.97 -7.42
C TYR A 162 4.34 -1.50 -8.53
N SER A 163 3.04 -1.53 -8.28
CA SER A 163 2.01 -1.15 -9.26
C SER A 163 2.12 0.32 -9.65
N ILE A 164 2.32 1.21 -8.67
CA ILE A 164 2.58 2.63 -8.92
C ILE A 164 3.79 2.79 -9.84
N ASN A 165 4.94 2.18 -9.51
CA ASN A 165 6.16 2.30 -10.31
C ASN A 165 6.03 1.70 -11.71
N CYS A 166 5.30 0.60 -11.87
CA CYS A 166 5.05 0.01 -13.19
C CYS A 166 4.42 1.04 -14.14
N ILE A 167 3.43 1.79 -13.67
CA ILE A 167 2.60 2.67 -14.49
C ILE A 167 3.22 4.05 -14.62
N THR A 168 3.70 4.64 -13.51
CA THR A 168 4.12 6.05 -13.48
C THR A 168 5.60 6.26 -13.80
N ASN A 169 6.42 5.20 -13.74
CA ASN A 169 7.87 5.30 -13.87
C ASN A 169 8.44 4.33 -14.92
N TRP A 170 8.31 3.02 -14.71
CA TRP A 170 9.02 2.03 -15.55
C TRP A 170 8.43 1.90 -16.96
N ALA A 171 7.13 2.09 -17.11
CA ALA A 171 6.44 2.00 -18.39
C ALA A 171 7.05 2.94 -19.46
N TYR A 172 7.47 4.14 -19.08
CA TYR A 172 8.15 5.05 -20.03
C TYR A 172 9.39 4.42 -20.66
N GLY A 173 10.24 3.85 -19.83
CA GLY A 173 11.46 3.20 -20.31
C GLY A 173 11.20 1.91 -21.09
N TRP A 174 10.15 1.18 -20.77
CA TRP A 174 9.73 0.01 -21.53
C TRP A 174 9.11 0.39 -22.87
N LYS A 175 8.22 1.38 -22.89
CA LYS A 175 7.59 1.92 -24.11
C LYS A 175 8.62 2.39 -25.13
N GLN A 176 9.65 3.16 -24.70
CA GLN A 176 10.75 3.59 -25.54
C GLN A 176 11.56 2.43 -26.16
N LYS A 177 11.57 1.27 -25.50
CA LYS A 177 12.28 0.05 -25.95
C LYS A 177 11.36 -0.96 -26.62
N GLY A 178 10.18 -0.55 -27.09
CA GLY A 178 9.19 -1.42 -27.69
C GLY A 178 8.65 -2.46 -26.73
N TRP A 179 8.44 -2.08 -25.45
CA TRP A 179 7.93 -2.93 -24.36
C TRP A 179 8.81 -4.15 -24.07
N LYS A 180 10.12 -3.95 -24.10
CA LYS A 180 11.12 -4.98 -23.80
C LYS A 180 11.93 -4.62 -22.55
N ARG A 181 12.30 -5.64 -21.79
CA ARG A 181 13.23 -5.47 -20.66
C ARG A 181 14.66 -5.29 -21.15
N LYS A 182 15.47 -4.60 -20.34
CA LYS A 182 16.93 -4.49 -20.57
C LYS A 182 17.66 -5.82 -20.34
N THR A 183 17.10 -6.66 -19.48
CA THR A 183 17.56 -8.02 -19.14
C THR A 183 16.69 -9.06 -19.82
N ALA A 184 17.18 -10.29 -20.00
CA ALA A 184 16.42 -11.40 -20.53
C ALA A 184 15.11 -11.64 -19.75
N GLY A 185 14.05 -12.03 -20.48
CA GLY A 185 12.72 -12.33 -19.96
C GLY A 185 11.69 -11.24 -20.24
N ASP A 186 10.41 -11.63 -20.20
CA ASP A 186 9.29 -10.76 -20.51
C ASP A 186 8.90 -9.84 -19.34
N ILE A 187 8.24 -8.73 -19.64
CA ILE A 187 7.59 -7.88 -18.67
C ILE A 187 6.34 -8.63 -18.19
N LYS A 188 6.31 -9.01 -16.91
CA LYS A 188 5.11 -9.61 -16.32
C LYS A 188 3.97 -8.61 -16.31
N ASN A 189 2.74 -9.09 -16.53
CA ASN A 189 1.53 -8.27 -16.54
C ASN A 189 1.57 -7.14 -17.60
N LEU A 190 2.25 -7.38 -18.73
CA LEU A 190 2.52 -6.34 -19.74
C LEU A 190 1.24 -5.68 -20.24
N GLU A 191 0.22 -6.47 -20.57
CA GLU A 191 -1.03 -5.98 -21.14
C GLU A 191 -1.72 -4.96 -20.22
N ILE A 192 -1.92 -5.31 -18.94
CA ILE A 192 -2.57 -4.41 -17.98
C ILE A 192 -1.70 -3.16 -17.71
N ILE A 193 -0.37 -3.29 -17.74
CA ILE A 193 0.55 -2.15 -17.59
C ILE A 193 0.42 -1.20 -18.80
N GLN A 194 0.33 -1.73 -20.01
CA GLN A 194 0.17 -0.91 -21.22
C GLN A 194 -1.14 -0.13 -21.19
N LEU A 195 -2.26 -0.81 -20.89
CA LEU A 195 -3.58 -0.20 -20.78
C LEU A 195 -3.61 0.89 -19.70
N SER A 196 -3.10 0.58 -18.52
CA SER A 196 -3.07 1.51 -17.40
C SER A 196 -2.17 2.72 -17.65
N HIS A 197 -1.00 2.50 -18.27
CA HIS A 197 -0.09 3.58 -18.59
C HIS A 197 -0.66 4.51 -19.67
N ALA A 198 -1.42 3.99 -20.64
CA ALA A 198 -2.10 4.81 -21.64
C ALA A 198 -3.09 5.79 -20.98
N ILE A 199 -3.95 5.28 -20.10
CA ILE A 199 -4.89 6.14 -19.34
C ILE A 199 -4.12 7.15 -18.49
N TYR A 200 -3.09 6.67 -17.75
CA TYR A 200 -2.29 7.55 -16.90
C TYR A 200 -1.65 8.70 -17.69
N GLU A 201 -1.12 8.45 -18.89
CA GLU A 201 -0.54 9.50 -19.73
C GLU A 201 -1.54 10.61 -20.12
N GLU A 202 -2.81 10.24 -20.29
CA GLU A 202 -3.88 11.20 -20.61
C GLU A 202 -4.24 12.11 -19.45
N ILE A 203 -4.22 11.57 -18.21
CA ILE A 203 -4.75 12.28 -17.04
C ILE A 203 -3.69 12.73 -16.03
N LYS A 204 -2.43 12.35 -16.17
CA LYS A 204 -1.34 12.53 -15.19
C LYS A 204 -1.15 13.97 -14.69
N GLU A 205 -1.40 14.98 -15.54
CA GLU A 205 -1.25 16.39 -15.17
C GLU A 205 -2.32 16.87 -14.16
N LYS A 206 -3.44 16.13 -14.06
CA LYS A 206 -4.56 16.45 -13.17
C LYS A 206 -4.74 15.43 -12.06
N LEU A 207 -4.02 14.30 -12.12
CA LEU A 207 -4.14 13.19 -11.19
C LEU A 207 -3.00 13.20 -10.18
N THR A 208 -3.34 13.00 -8.90
CA THR A 208 -2.34 12.66 -7.88
C THR A 208 -2.42 11.17 -7.58
N ILE A 209 -1.26 10.49 -7.53
CA ILE A 209 -1.14 9.12 -7.05
C ILE A 209 -0.12 9.10 -5.91
N SER A 210 -0.48 8.51 -4.77
CA SER A 210 0.39 8.40 -3.61
C SER A 210 0.45 6.96 -3.09
N HIS A 211 1.62 6.62 -2.54
CA HIS A 211 1.78 5.38 -1.79
C HIS A 211 1.34 5.58 -0.35
N VAL A 212 0.55 4.65 0.17
CA VAL A 212 0.17 4.56 1.58
C VAL A 212 0.80 3.33 2.22
N ALA A 213 0.91 3.32 3.53
CA ALA A 213 1.42 2.16 4.24
C ALA A 213 0.31 1.12 4.42
N ALA A 214 0.60 -0.15 4.11
CA ALA A 214 -0.32 -1.26 4.31
C ALA A 214 -0.56 -1.52 5.81
N HIS A 215 -1.78 -1.92 6.16
CA HIS A 215 -2.19 -2.41 7.49
C HIS A 215 -1.77 -1.52 8.68
N VAL A 216 -1.86 -0.20 8.52
CA VAL A 216 -1.57 0.78 9.60
C VAL A 216 -2.82 1.50 10.10
N GLY A 217 -4.01 1.01 9.76
CA GLY A 217 -5.29 1.56 10.21
C GLY A 217 -5.79 2.73 9.38
N ILE A 218 -5.34 2.87 8.12
CA ILE A 218 -5.94 3.82 7.16
C ILE A 218 -7.24 3.20 6.67
N GLU A 219 -8.38 3.74 7.10
CA GLU A 219 -9.71 3.18 6.85
C GLU A 219 -9.95 2.81 5.38
N GLY A 220 -9.65 3.71 4.44
CA GLY A 220 -9.86 3.45 3.02
C GLY A 220 -9.00 2.29 2.49
N ASN A 221 -7.75 2.15 2.97
CA ASN A 221 -6.89 1.03 2.60
C ASN A 221 -7.39 -0.29 3.20
N GLU A 222 -7.82 -0.28 4.47
CA GLU A 222 -8.41 -1.45 5.10
C GLU A 222 -9.70 -1.91 4.40
N LEU A 223 -10.51 -0.97 3.92
CA LEU A 223 -11.71 -1.28 3.15
C LEU A 223 -11.38 -1.87 1.77
N ALA A 224 -10.39 -1.33 1.06
CA ALA A 224 -9.93 -1.87 -0.20
C ALA A 224 -9.38 -3.30 -0.04
N ASP A 225 -8.61 -3.56 1.05
CA ASP A 225 -8.15 -4.91 1.42
C ASP A 225 -9.34 -5.86 1.62
N ARG A 226 -10.35 -5.48 2.43
CA ARG A 226 -11.56 -6.32 2.62
C ARG A 226 -12.27 -6.61 1.30
N MET A 227 -12.34 -5.66 0.40
CA MET A 227 -12.97 -5.84 -0.91
C MET A 227 -12.16 -6.76 -1.82
N SER A 228 -10.82 -6.73 -1.77
CA SER A 228 -9.96 -7.63 -2.53
C SER A 228 -10.16 -9.10 -2.10
N ILE A 229 -10.28 -9.32 -0.80
CA ILE A 229 -10.54 -10.64 -0.22
C ILE A 229 -11.99 -11.08 -0.46
N TYR A 230 -12.95 -10.17 -0.35
CA TYR A 230 -14.35 -10.44 -0.68
C TYR A 230 -14.49 -10.91 -2.14
N ALA A 231 -13.76 -10.31 -3.06
CA ALA A 231 -13.71 -10.75 -4.47
C ALA A 231 -13.23 -12.21 -4.61
N ILE A 232 -12.24 -12.63 -3.82
CA ILE A 232 -11.74 -14.02 -3.79
C ILE A 232 -12.82 -14.96 -3.26
N ASP A 233 -13.49 -14.58 -2.19
CA ASP A 233 -14.51 -15.41 -1.51
C ASP A 233 -15.77 -15.57 -2.39
N GLN A 234 -16.21 -14.50 -3.05
CA GLN A 234 -17.34 -14.52 -3.99
C GLN A 234 -16.99 -15.15 -5.35
N LYS A 235 -15.70 -15.18 -5.72
CA LYS A 235 -15.19 -15.61 -7.02
C LYS A 235 -15.75 -14.76 -8.18
N ASP A 236 -15.98 -13.49 -7.94
CA ASP A 236 -16.50 -12.59 -8.95
C ASP A 236 -15.43 -12.22 -9.97
N THR A 237 -15.63 -12.62 -11.21
CA THR A 237 -14.73 -12.32 -12.33
C THR A 237 -15.00 -10.95 -12.94
N GLN A 238 -16.16 -10.37 -12.69
CA GLN A 238 -16.53 -9.01 -13.09
C GLN A 238 -16.10 -8.04 -11.99
N PHE A 239 -15.87 -6.78 -12.36
CA PHE A 239 -15.65 -5.72 -11.40
C PHE A 239 -16.99 -5.10 -11.03
N CYS A 240 -17.44 -5.32 -9.80
CA CYS A 240 -18.78 -5.03 -9.32
C CYS A 240 -18.75 -4.00 -8.19
N ARG A 241 -19.77 -3.15 -8.15
CA ARG A 241 -20.01 -2.29 -7.00
C ARG A 241 -20.61 -3.11 -5.86
N TYR A 242 -20.10 -2.91 -4.65
CA TYR A 242 -20.67 -3.53 -3.45
C TYR A 242 -22.07 -2.97 -3.21
N PRO A 243 -23.07 -3.80 -2.89
CA PRO A 243 -24.44 -3.35 -2.73
C PRO A 243 -24.62 -2.40 -1.54
N GLU A 244 -25.52 -1.44 -1.69
CA GLU A 244 -25.95 -0.55 -0.61
C GLU A 244 -27.06 -1.20 0.25
N PRO A 245 -27.18 -0.86 1.54
CA PRO A 245 -26.37 0.13 2.28
C PRO A 245 -24.99 -0.39 2.67
N ILE A 246 -23.97 0.49 2.65
CA ILE A 246 -22.62 0.17 3.13
C ILE A 246 -22.59 0.37 4.64
N GLU A 247 -22.52 -0.73 5.38
CA GLU A 247 -22.33 -0.71 6.83
C GLU A 247 -20.85 -0.89 7.17
N LEU A 248 -20.16 0.21 7.44
CA LEU A 248 -18.71 0.27 7.65
C LEU A 248 -18.20 -0.78 8.65
N ALA A 249 -18.87 -0.90 9.81
CA ALA A 249 -18.47 -1.86 10.84
C ALA A 249 -18.57 -3.31 10.35
N SER A 250 -19.60 -3.63 9.57
CA SER A 250 -19.79 -4.96 8.97
C SER A 250 -18.68 -5.27 7.98
N ILE A 251 -18.34 -4.31 7.11
CA ILE A 251 -17.27 -4.48 6.11
C ILE A 251 -15.91 -4.66 6.78
N LEU A 252 -15.57 -3.83 7.77
CA LEU A 252 -14.29 -3.94 8.49
C LEU A 252 -14.18 -5.22 9.32
N SER A 253 -15.30 -5.89 9.63
CA SER A 253 -15.30 -7.21 10.29
C SER A 253 -15.06 -8.38 9.33
N LEU A 254 -15.10 -8.16 8.01
CA LEU A 254 -14.77 -9.18 7.03
C LEU A 254 -13.30 -9.60 7.15
N ARG A 255 -12.98 -10.74 6.58
CA ARG A 255 -11.63 -11.28 6.55
C ARG A 255 -10.66 -10.32 5.82
N ALA A 256 -9.49 -10.11 6.42
CA ALA A 256 -8.38 -9.36 5.84
C ALA A 256 -7.45 -10.24 5.00
N GLY A 257 -6.67 -9.64 4.13
CA GLY A 257 -5.59 -10.26 3.36
C GLY A 257 -4.26 -10.38 4.11
#